data_8b1b84ec0550c5a7c6cecd6f33072012
#
_entry.id   8b1b84ec0550c5a7c6cecd6f33072012
#
_cell.length_a   1.000
_cell.length_b   1.000
_cell.length_c   1.000
_cell.angle_alpha   90.00
_cell.angle_beta   90.00
_cell.angle_gamma   90.00
#
_symmetry.space_group_name_H-M   'P 1'
#
loop_
_entity.id
_entity.type
_entity.pdbx_description
1 polymer ?
#
loop_
_entity_poly.entity_id
_entity_poly.type
_entity_poly.pdbx_seq_one_letter_code
_entity_poly.pdbx_strand_id
1 'polypeptide(L)'
;LWHMEKMDEHYYDAGWLFDDGEDGDGFLYVACGIGDIWVNKLNPNTLEKISSERVISVGNGCEGAHMYHIGDYYYIYATYGGTEGSQTIFRSRNPMGPYEEHEGRVFEKQHIHQGALVQTQTGEWWTVLFKDNGAIGRIPYLEPVVWEDGWPVIGNNGIDVSKDAKPYRKPDVGAEHTVVYMDTNDPFVSPVLGKQWAWNHNPVNSAWSLQANPGWLRLSTASVTEDLVSARNSLTQRIVGLNPEGTP
;
A
#
# COMPACT_ATOMS: atom_id res chain seq x y z
N LEU A 1 15.26 17.43 1.25
CA LEU A 1 15.48 16.94 -0.12
C LEU A 1 15.65 15.44 -0.09
N TRP A 2 14.96 14.74 -0.98
CA TRP A 2 15.14 13.29 -1.15
C TRP A 2 16.52 13.03 -1.76
N HIS A 3 17.24 12.08 -1.21
CA HIS A 3 18.43 11.50 -1.81
C HIS A 3 18.04 10.10 -2.34
N MET A 4 18.41 9.81 -3.58
CA MET A 4 18.15 8.52 -4.21
C MET A 4 19.49 7.83 -4.44
N GLU A 5 19.60 6.61 -3.91
CA GLU A 5 20.75 5.75 -4.12
C GLU A 5 20.30 4.48 -4.83
N LYS A 6 21.03 4.08 -5.86
CA LYS A 6 20.76 2.84 -6.57
C LYS A 6 21.50 1.71 -5.87
N MET A 7 20.76 0.70 -5.44
CA MET A 7 21.32 -0.55 -4.92
C MET A 7 21.43 -1.58 -6.05
N ASP A 8 22.47 -2.41 -6.01
CA ASP A 8 22.70 -3.47 -7.01
C ASP A 8 21.88 -4.74 -6.72
N GLU A 9 21.09 -4.75 -5.65
CA GLU A 9 20.27 -5.85 -5.22
C GLU A 9 18.79 -5.61 -5.49
N HIS A 10 18.04 -6.69 -5.73
CA HIS A 10 16.60 -6.62 -5.93
C HIS A 10 15.87 -6.83 -4.59
N TYR A 11 15.14 -5.80 -4.17
CA TYR A 11 14.23 -5.85 -3.02
C TYR A 11 12.78 -5.88 -3.55
N TYR A 12 12.32 -7.08 -3.94
CA TYR A 12 10.98 -7.25 -4.49
C TYR A 12 9.93 -7.08 -3.38
N ASP A 13 8.94 -6.20 -3.61
CA ASP A 13 7.83 -5.91 -2.68
C ASP A 13 8.29 -5.70 -1.23
N ALA A 14 9.29 -4.86 -1.06
CA ALA A 14 9.97 -4.68 0.22
C ALA A 14 9.14 -3.88 1.22
N GLY A 15 9.06 -4.40 2.44
CA GLY A 15 8.64 -3.66 3.63
C GLY A 15 9.82 -3.51 4.59
N TRP A 16 9.82 -2.46 5.38
CA TRP A 16 10.89 -2.15 6.31
C TRP A 16 10.40 -2.01 7.75
N LEU A 17 11.31 -2.21 8.69
CA LEU A 17 11.12 -1.96 10.11
C LEU A 17 12.34 -1.22 10.64
N PHE A 18 12.16 0.00 11.14
CA PHE A 18 13.11 0.60 12.07
C PHE A 18 12.80 0.06 13.46
N ASP A 19 13.70 -0.77 13.98
CA ASP A 19 13.53 -1.38 15.29
C ASP A 19 14.15 -0.50 16.38
N ASP A 20 13.64 0.74 16.47
CA ASP A 20 14.11 1.82 17.33
C ASP A 20 13.22 2.04 18.58
N GLY A 21 12.22 1.17 18.80
CA GLY A 21 11.38 1.17 19.99
C GLY A 21 12.14 0.82 21.27
N GLU A 22 11.45 0.89 22.42
CA GLU A 22 12.03 0.62 23.75
C GLU A 22 12.67 -0.77 23.85
N ASP A 23 12.05 -1.77 23.20
CA ASP A 23 12.52 -3.16 23.15
C ASP A 23 13.26 -3.49 21.83
N GLY A 24 13.52 -2.50 20.99
CA GLY A 24 14.19 -2.64 19.71
C GLY A 24 15.70 -2.74 19.83
N ASP A 25 16.35 -3.28 18.79
CA ASP A 25 17.82 -3.42 18.75
C ASP A 25 18.54 -2.26 18.01
N GLY A 26 17.77 -1.30 17.52
CA GLY A 26 18.27 -0.08 16.86
C GLY A 26 18.71 -0.30 15.41
N PHE A 27 18.40 -1.43 14.79
CA PHE A 27 18.72 -1.70 13.40
C PHE A 27 17.53 -1.48 12.45
N LEU A 28 17.84 -1.37 11.17
CA LEU A 28 16.87 -1.38 10.10
C LEU A 28 16.76 -2.78 9.51
N TYR A 29 15.54 -3.29 9.43
CA TYR A 29 15.22 -4.54 8.77
C TYR A 29 14.42 -4.31 7.51
N VAL A 30 14.75 -5.04 6.44
CA VAL A 30 14.02 -5.00 5.17
C VAL A 30 13.61 -6.42 4.82
N ALA A 31 12.31 -6.68 4.90
CA ALA A 31 11.72 -7.93 4.44
C ALA A 31 11.34 -7.80 2.96
N CYS A 32 11.71 -8.75 2.12
CA CYS A 32 11.46 -8.69 0.68
C CYS A 32 11.49 -10.09 0.04
N GLY A 33 10.90 -10.22 -1.13
CA GLY A 33 10.96 -11.43 -1.93
C GLY A 33 9.62 -11.88 -2.49
N ILE A 34 9.66 -12.97 -3.26
CA ILE A 34 8.50 -13.65 -3.80
C ILE A 34 8.71 -15.16 -3.71
N GLY A 35 7.79 -15.87 -3.06
CA GLY A 35 7.92 -17.30 -2.75
C GLY A 35 8.87 -17.56 -1.58
N ASP A 36 10.07 -17.03 -1.66
CA ASP A 36 11.03 -16.94 -0.56
C ASP A 36 11.07 -15.50 -0.04
N ILE A 37 10.87 -15.31 1.26
CA ILE A 37 11.04 -14.00 1.90
C ILE A 37 12.38 -13.97 2.64
N TRP A 38 13.13 -12.95 2.32
CA TRP A 38 14.41 -12.62 2.94
C TRP A 38 14.25 -11.46 3.90
N VAL A 39 14.95 -11.52 5.03
CA VAL A 39 15.12 -10.36 5.91
C VAL A 39 16.58 -9.92 5.83
N ASN A 40 16.77 -8.66 5.48
CA ASN A 40 18.08 -8.02 5.41
C ASN A 40 18.20 -7.07 6.61
N LYS A 41 19.23 -7.28 7.43
CA LYS A 41 19.60 -6.37 8.52
C LYS A 41 20.57 -5.33 7.99
N LEU A 42 20.23 -4.07 8.14
CA LEU A 42 20.99 -2.93 7.65
C LEU A 42 21.44 -2.02 8.80
N ASN A 43 22.54 -1.34 8.60
CA ASN A 43 22.93 -0.23 9.45
C ASN A 43 21.98 0.96 9.18
N PRO A 44 21.27 1.50 10.18
CA PRO A 44 20.25 2.52 9.94
C PRO A 44 20.83 3.89 9.48
N ASN A 45 22.13 4.11 9.68
CA ASN A 45 22.79 5.38 9.32
C ASN A 45 23.48 5.31 7.95
N THR A 46 24.05 4.16 7.59
CA THR A 46 24.81 4.00 6.34
C THR A 46 24.05 3.21 5.28
N LEU A 47 22.97 2.52 5.66
CA LEU A 47 22.19 1.57 4.85
C LEU A 47 23.00 0.38 4.34
N GLU A 48 24.21 0.19 4.85
CA GLU A 48 25.03 -0.99 4.52
C GLU A 48 24.41 -2.26 5.08
N LYS A 49 24.35 -3.29 4.26
CA LYS A 49 23.84 -4.60 4.66
C LYS A 49 24.82 -5.30 5.59
N ILE A 50 24.33 -5.68 6.77
CA ILE A 50 25.08 -6.38 7.81
C ILE A 50 24.93 -7.90 7.62
N SER A 51 23.69 -8.37 7.44
CA SER A 51 23.36 -9.77 7.21
C SER A 51 22.08 -9.93 6.40
N SER A 52 21.87 -11.12 5.88
CA SER A 52 20.68 -11.49 5.11
C SER A 52 20.35 -12.95 5.37
N GLU A 53 19.10 -13.23 5.68
CA GLU A 53 18.61 -14.59 5.93
C GLU A 53 17.31 -14.83 5.16
N ARG A 54 17.18 -16.02 4.57
CA ARG A 54 15.91 -16.49 4.04
C ARG A 54 15.07 -17.03 5.20
N VAL A 55 14.09 -16.24 5.61
CA VAL A 55 13.30 -16.52 6.82
C VAL A 55 12.01 -17.29 6.55
N ILE A 56 11.50 -17.22 5.33
CA ILE A 56 10.27 -17.90 4.89
C ILE A 56 10.54 -18.53 3.52
N SER A 57 10.07 -19.76 3.33
CA SER A 57 10.16 -20.48 2.06
C SER A 57 8.88 -21.31 1.88
N VAL A 58 7.83 -20.67 1.38
CA VAL A 58 6.51 -21.28 1.21
C VAL A 58 6.08 -21.40 -0.26
N GLY A 59 6.83 -20.81 -1.17
CA GLY A 59 6.50 -20.80 -2.59
C GLY A 59 5.19 -20.04 -2.89
N ASN A 60 4.52 -20.44 -3.96
CA ASN A 60 3.18 -19.98 -4.33
C ASN A 60 2.98 -18.44 -4.40
N GLY A 61 4.04 -17.67 -4.72
CA GLY A 61 3.93 -16.23 -4.89
C GLY A 61 3.67 -15.47 -3.58
N CYS A 62 4.17 -15.96 -2.44
CA CYS A 62 4.16 -15.19 -1.19
C CYS A 62 5.05 -13.95 -1.36
N GLU A 63 4.48 -12.76 -1.16
CA GLU A 63 5.09 -11.46 -1.44
C GLU A 63 4.51 -10.35 -0.54
N GLY A 64 4.86 -9.09 -0.80
CA GLY A 64 4.27 -7.94 -0.09
C GLY A 64 4.57 -7.94 1.40
N ALA A 65 5.79 -8.28 1.76
CA ALA A 65 6.19 -8.47 3.15
C ALA A 65 6.31 -7.14 3.90
N HIS A 66 5.44 -6.92 4.89
CA HIS A 66 5.54 -5.83 5.86
C HIS A 66 6.01 -6.38 7.20
N MET A 67 7.07 -5.79 7.76
CA MET A 67 7.67 -6.24 9.00
C MET A 67 7.29 -5.34 10.17
N TYR A 68 7.01 -5.94 11.32
CA TYR A 68 6.62 -5.25 12.57
C TYR A 68 7.32 -5.88 13.77
N HIS A 69 7.58 -5.05 14.81
CA HIS A 69 7.92 -5.51 16.15
C HIS A 69 6.77 -5.12 17.08
N ILE A 70 6.04 -6.11 17.61
CA ILE A 70 4.84 -5.89 18.43
C ILE A 70 4.91 -6.79 19.65
N GLY A 71 5.11 -6.20 20.81
CA GLY A 71 5.36 -6.94 22.03
C GLY A 71 6.60 -7.84 21.90
N ASP A 72 6.47 -9.10 22.28
CA ASP A 72 7.58 -10.07 22.25
C ASP A 72 7.90 -10.63 20.85
N TYR A 73 7.17 -10.22 19.82
CA TYR A 73 7.27 -10.88 18.51
C TYR A 73 7.57 -9.91 17.36
N TYR A 74 8.38 -10.40 16.44
CA TYR A 74 8.51 -9.85 15.10
C TYR A 74 7.51 -10.52 14.19
N TYR A 75 6.78 -9.74 13.41
CA TYR A 75 5.79 -10.22 12.46
C TYR A 75 6.19 -9.89 11.04
N ILE A 76 5.91 -10.80 10.12
CA ILE A 76 5.92 -10.53 8.68
C ILE A 76 4.50 -10.72 8.18
N TYR A 77 3.83 -9.61 7.86
CA TYR A 77 2.50 -9.58 7.28
C TYR A 77 2.66 -9.60 5.77
N ALA A 78 2.25 -10.69 5.12
CA ALA A 78 2.53 -10.98 3.74
C ALA A 78 1.29 -11.45 3.00
N THR A 79 1.37 -11.53 1.69
CA THR A 79 0.26 -11.93 0.83
C THR A 79 0.67 -13.05 -0.10
N TYR A 80 -0.30 -13.86 -0.49
CA TYR A 80 -0.21 -14.69 -1.68
C TYR A 80 -0.83 -13.89 -2.82
N GLY A 81 0.00 -13.46 -3.77
CA GLY A 81 -0.38 -12.49 -4.80
C GLY A 81 -1.32 -13.01 -5.88
N GLY A 82 -1.67 -12.15 -6.82
CA GLY A 82 -2.57 -12.41 -7.92
C GLY A 82 -4.04 -12.10 -7.62
N THR A 83 -4.91 -12.25 -8.62
CA THR A 83 -6.34 -11.91 -8.52
C THR A 83 -7.11 -12.74 -7.49
N GLU A 84 -6.63 -13.94 -7.20
CA GLU A 84 -7.14 -14.86 -6.18
C GLU A 84 -6.34 -14.73 -4.86
N GLY A 85 -5.71 -13.58 -4.64
CA GLY A 85 -4.81 -13.32 -3.54
C GLY A 85 -5.46 -13.50 -2.17
N SER A 86 -4.63 -13.81 -1.17
CA SER A 86 -5.03 -13.95 0.23
C SER A 86 -3.96 -13.38 1.15
N GLN A 87 -4.37 -12.93 2.32
CA GLN A 87 -3.46 -12.41 3.34
C GLN A 87 -3.02 -13.50 4.30
N THR A 88 -1.73 -13.48 4.67
CA THR A 88 -1.16 -14.34 5.70
C THR A 88 -0.26 -13.53 6.64
N ILE A 89 0.18 -14.14 7.73
CA ILE A 89 1.10 -13.55 8.68
C ILE A 89 2.01 -14.62 9.28
N PHE A 90 3.24 -14.25 9.52
CA PHE A 90 4.26 -15.07 10.18
C PHE A 90 4.75 -14.32 11.41
N ARG A 91 5.20 -15.04 12.44
CA ARG A 91 5.82 -14.44 13.62
C ARG A 91 7.06 -15.17 14.09
N SER A 92 7.96 -14.47 14.76
CA SER A 92 9.18 -15.00 15.37
C SER A 92 9.53 -14.16 16.61
N ARG A 93 10.28 -14.72 17.54
CA ARG A 93 10.91 -13.95 18.63
C ARG A 93 12.25 -13.34 18.23
N ASN A 94 12.72 -13.59 17.00
CA ASN A 94 13.96 -13.05 16.47
C ASN A 94 13.69 -12.46 15.08
N PRO A 95 14.15 -11.22 14.79
CA PRO A 95 13.91 -10.60 13.49
C PRO A 95 14.45 -11.40 12.30
N MET A 96 15.51 -12.19 12.54
CA MET A 96 16.10 -13.06 11.52
C MET A 96 15.52 -14.50 11.55
N GLY A 97 14.42 -14.74 12.25
CA GLY A 97 13.72 -16.01 12.32
C GLY A 97 14.29 -17.00 13.35
N PRO A 98 13.83 -18.26 13.35
CA PRO A 98 12.84 -18.83 12.44
C PRO A 98 11.42 -18.25 12.66
N TYR A 99 10.65 -18.15 11.58
CA TYR A 99 9.26 -17.71 11.61
C TYR A 99 8.29 -18.89 11.53
N GLU A 100 7.19 -18.80 12.27
CA GLU A 100 6.04 -19.70 12.17
C GLU A 100 4.89 -18.99 11.44
N GLU A 101 4.23 -19.69 10.52
CA GLU A 101 3.04 -19.17 9.81
C GLU A 101 1.81 -19.35 10.67
N HIS A 102 0.90 -18.36 10.64
CA HIS A 102 -0.44 -18.50 11.20
C HIS A 102 -1.18 -19.67 10.56
N GLU A 103 -1.89 -20.47 11.33
CA GLU A 103 -2.71 -21.57 10.84
C GLU A 103 -3.86 -21.05 9.98
N GLY A 104 -3.84 -21.38 8.70
CA GLY A 104 -4.79 -20.86 7.70
C GLY A 104 -4.48 -19.44 7.24
N ARG A 105 -5.25 -18.96 6.28
CA ARG A 105 -5.14 -17.60 5.76
C ARG A 105 -5.97 -16.64 6.61
N VAL A 106 -5.48 -15.43 6.76
CA VAL A 106 -6.23 -14.36 7.44
C VAL A 106 -7.52 -14.05 6.69
N PHE A 107 -7.45 -14.04 5.34
CA PHE A 107 -8.60 -14.02 4.44
C PHE A 107 -8.42 -15.07 3.35
N GLU A 108 -8.98 -16.24 3.53
CA GLU A 108 -8.92 -17.30 2.52
C GLU A 108 -9.99 -17.11 1.47
N LYS A 109 -9.62 -17.20 0.18
CA LYS A 109 -10.52 -17.20 -1.01
C LYS A 109 -11.42 -15.96 -1.14
N GLN A 110 -11.04 -14.83 -0.57
CA GLN A 110 -11.86 -13.61 -0.61
C GLN A 110 -11.29 -12.54 -1.53
N HIS A 111 -10.16 -12.82 -2.15
CA HIS A 111 -9.48 -11.89 -3.08
C HIS A 111 -9.11 -10.54 -2.43
N ILE A 112 -9.02 -10.51 -1.10
CA ILE A 112 -8.58 -9.35 -0.33
C ILE A 112 -7.20 -9.65 0.23
N HIS A 113 -6.22 -8.83 -0.13
CA HIS A 113 -4.82 -9.11 0.16
C HIS A 113 -3.96 -7.85 0.16
N GLN A 114 -2.66 -8.06 0.31
CA GLN A 114 -1.58 -7.05 0.28
C GLN A 114 -1.87 -5.88 1.20
N GLY A 115 -2.03 -6.22 2.47
CA GLY A 115 -2.37 -5.27 3.53
C GLY A 115 -1.19 -4.84 4.37
N ALA A 116 -1.48 -3.85 5.20
CA ALA A 116 -0.58 -3.36 6.24
C ALA A 116 -1.35 -3.20 7.55
N LEU A 117 -0.67 -3.48 8.67
CA LEU A 117 -1.19 -3.25 10.02
C LEU A 117 -0.83 -1.84 10.47
N VAL A 118 -1.72 -1.20 11.21
CA VAL A 118 -1.49 0.12 11.81
C VAL A 118 -2.11 0.19 13.19
N GLN A 119 -1.39 0.78 14.13
CA GLN A 119 -1.93 1.15 15.43
C GLN A 119 -2.27 2.63 15.44
N THR A 120 -3.48 2.97 15.91
CA THR A 120 -3.88 4.37 16.10
C THR A 120 -3.19 4.98 17.31
N GLN A 121 -3.26 6.30 17.43
CA GLN A 121 -2.74 7.05 18.58
C GLN A 121 -3.44 6.68 19.90
N THR A 122 -4.63 6.09 19.84
CA THR A 122 -5.40 5.61 21.00
C THR A 122 -5.20 4.13 21.29
N GLY A 123 -4.33 3.46 20.51
CA GLY A 123 -3.97 2.05 20.71
C GLY A 123 -4.86 1.04 19.98
N GLU A 124 -5.83 1.49 19.17
CA GLU A 124 -6.62 0.58 18.35
C GLU A 124 -5.80 0.03 17.20
N TRP A 125 -5.97 -1.25 16.88
CA TRP A 125 -5.34 -1.87 15.73
C TRP A 125 -6.29 -1.96 14.55
N TRP A 126 -5.76 -1.66 13.37
CA TRP A 126 -6.47 -1.70 12.11
C TRP A 126 -5.57 -2.29 11.01
N THR A 127 -6.19 -2.77 9.95
CA THR A 127 -5.49 -3.16 8.73
C THR A 127 -6.15 -2.53 7.51
N VAL A 128 -5.33 -2.13 6.54
CA VAL A 128 -5.77 -1.72 5.21
C VAL A 128 -5.35 -2.81 4.25
N LEU A 129 -6.31 -3.35 3.53
CA LEU A 129 -6.14 -4.39 2.51
C LEU A 129 -6.76 -3.88 1.23
N PHE A 130 -6.62 -4.58 0.10
CA PHE A 130 -7.36 -4.23 -1.09
C PHE A 130 -7.97 -5.45 -1.80
N LYS A 131 -8.94 -5.17 -2.67
CA LYS A 131 -9.51 -6.12 -3.61
C LYS A 131 -9.40 -5.59 -5.02
N ASP A 132 -9.00 -6.45 -5.96
CA ASP A 132 -9.01 -6.13 -7.38
C ASP A 132 -10.45 -6.06 -7.91
N ASN A 133 -10.80 -4.95 -8.56
CA ASN A 133 -12.13 -4.70 -9.13
C ASN A 133 -12.05 -4.30 -10.61
N GLY A 134 -11.27 -5.00 -11.39
CA GLY A 134 -11.15 -4.81 -12.82
C GLY A 134 -10.75 -3.37 -13.20
N ALA A 135 -11.55 -2.73 -14.04
CA ALA A 135 -11.25 -1.38 -14.53
C ALA A 135 -11.26 -0.28 -13.45
N ILE A 136 -11.90 -0.51 -12.31
CA ILE A 136 -11.91 0.42 -11.18
C ILE A 136 -10.57 0.38 -10.42
N GLY A 137 -9.84 -0.73 -10.59
CA GLY A 137 -8.55 -0.96 -9.93
C GLY A 137 -8.69 -1.60 -8.55
N ARG A 138 -7.74 -1.32 -7.68
CA ARG A 138 -7.64 -1.89 -6.34
C ARG A 138 -8.40 -1.04 -5.34
N ILE A 139 -9.53 -1.55 -4.85
CA ILE A 139 -10.35 -0.86 -3.84
C ILE A 139 -9.84 -1.22 -2.45
N PRO A 140 -9.42 -0.24 -1.64
CA PRO A 140 -8.97 -0.47 -0.28
C PRO A 140 -10.15 -0.77 0.66
N TYR A 141 -9.90 -1.67 1.60
CA TYR A 141 -10.76 -2.01 2.73
C TYR A 141 -10.02 -1.69 4.02
N LEU A 142 -10.72 -1.06 4.95
CA LEU A 142 -10.21 -0.76 6.28
C LEU A 142 -10.95 -1.66 7.28
N GLU A 143 -10.21 -2.49 7.99
CA GLU A 143 -10.77 -3.49 8.90
C GLU A 143 -10.16 -3.36 10.31
N PRO A 144 -10.99 -3.49 11.37
CA PRO A 144 -10.47 -3.52 12.73
C PRO A 144 -9.69 -4.82 12.97
N VAL A 145 -8.71 -4.75 13.85
CA VAL A 145 -7.89 -5.89 14.26
C VAL A 145 -7.93 -6.01 15.77
N VAL A 146 -8.17 -7.23 16.26
CA VAL A 146 -7.95 -7.62 17.66
C VAL A 146 -6.86 -8.67 17.73
N TRP A 147 -6.16 -8.76 18.86
CA TRP A 147 -5.08 -9.72 19.05
C TRP A 147 -5.56 -10.85 19.97
N GLU A 148 -5.47 -12.09 19.49
CA GLU A 148 -5.80 -13.29 20.24
C GLU A 148 -4.59 -14.25 20.18
N ASP A 149 -4.08 -14.68 21.32
CA ASP A 149 -2.91 -15.57 21.44
C ASP A 149 -1.67 -15.10 20.65
N GLY A 150 -1.51 -13.77 20.53
CA GLY A 150 -0.43 -13.15 19.77
C GLY A 150 -0.58 -13.23 18.24
N TRP A 151 -1.81 -13.44 17.76
CA TRP A 151 -2.16 -13.37 16.35
C TRP A 151 -3.23 -12.32 16.08
N PRO A 152 -3.19 -11.62 14.93
CA PRO A 152 -4.22 -10.66 14.57
C PRO A 152 -5.48 -11.39 14.08
N VAL A 153 -6.62 -11.04 14.64
CA VAL A 153 -7.94 -11.42 14.16
C VAL A 153 -8.55 -10.21 13.48
N ILE A 154 -8.85 -10.34 12.20
CA ILE A 154 -9.24 -9.22 11.33
C ILE A 154 -10.75 -9.23 11.10
N GLY A 155 -11.37 -8.06 11.21
CA GLY A 155 -12.80 -7.88 11.06
C GLY A 155 -13.60 -8.54 12.20
N ASN A 156 -14.82 -8.97 11.92
CA ASN A 156 -15.63 -9.72 12.86
C ASN A 156 -15.21 -11.21 12.88
N ASN A 157 -14.16 -11.54 13.63
CA ASN A 157 -13.64 -12.91 13.76
C ASN A 157 -13.20 -13.55 12.43
N GLY A 158 -12.57 -12.78 11.54
CA GLY A 158 -12.09 -13.27 10.24
C GLY A 158 -13.19 -13.58 9.23
N ILE A 159 -14.45 -13.22 9.51
CA ILE A 159 -15.55 -13.35 8.55
C ILE A 159 -15.38 -12.35 7.41
N ASP A 160 -15.75 -12.79 6.21
CA ASP A 160 -15.74 -11.97 4.99
C ASP A 160 -16.56 -10.69 5.13
N VAL A 161 -15.89 -9.63 5.54
CA VAL A 161 -16.48 -8.30 5.68
C VAL A 161 -16.76 -7.64 4.34
N SER A 162 -16.21 -8.14 3.22
CA SER A 162 -16.47 -7.61 1.88
C SER A 162 -17.89 -7.92 1.39
N LYS A 163 -18.53 -8.97 1.94
CA LYS A 163 -19.91 -9.36 1.58
C LYS A 163 -20.97 -8.80 2.52
N ASP A 164 -20.60 -8.66 3.79
CA ASP A 164 -21.52 -8.21 4.85
C ASP A 164 -21.04 -6.87 5.43
N ALA A 165 -20.44 -6.02 4.60
CA ALA A 165 -19.86 -4.75 4.99
C ALA A 165 -20.78 -3.96 5.91
N LYS A 166 -20.68 -4.23 7.19
CA LYS A 166 -21.26 -3.34 8.21
C LYS A 166 -20.34 -2.14 8.27
N PRO A 167 -20.87 -0.93 8.18
CA PRO A 167 -20.05 0.25 8.39
C PRO A 167 -19.51 0.18 9.82
N TYR A 168 -18.22 -0.13 9.96
CA TYR A 168 -17.53 0.06 11.23
C TYR A 168 -17.51 1.55 11.57
N ARG A 169 -17.48 1.87 12.86
CA ARG A 169 -17.07 3.22 13.23
C ARG A 169 -15.68 3.50 12.67
N LYS A 170 -15.38 4.74 12.41
CA LYS A 170 -14.01 5.13 12.02
C LYS A 170 -13.02 4.84 13.15
N PRO A 171 -11.74 4.57 12.83
CA PRO A 171 -10.67 4.46 13.81
C PRO A 171 -10.65 5.67 14.74
N ASP A 172 -10.48 5.43 16.03
CA ASP A 172 -10.20 6.50 16.99
C ASP A 172 -8.73 6.91 16.89
N VAL A 173 -8.49 8.11 16.42
CA VAL A 173 -7.15 8.68 16.27
C VAL A 173 -6.86 9.76 17.33
N GLY A 174 -7.71 9.84 18.36
CA GLY A 174 -7.57 10.81 19.46
C GLY A 174 -7.94 12.26 19.09
N ALA A 175 -8.47 12.49 17.91
CA ALA A 175 -8.89 13.81 17.44
C ALA A 175 -10.07 13.72 16.47
N GLU A 176 -10.90 14.75 16.47
CA GLU A 176 -11.95 14.91 15.43
C GLU A 176 -11.35 15.59 14.21
N HIS A 177 -11.66 15.05 13.04
CA HIS A 177 -11.26 15.62 11.75
C HIS A 177 -12.46 15.93 10.90
N THR A 178 -12.45 17.09 10.26
CA THR A 178 -13.44 17.44 9.25
C THR A 178 -13.35 16.46 8.08
N VAL A 179 -14.49 15.92 7.66
CA VAL A 179 -14.55 15.07 6.46
C VAL A 179 -14.27 15.94 5.24
N VAL A 180 -13.19 15.62 4.54
CA VAL A 180 -12.84 16.26 3.28
C VAL A 180 -13.13 15.28 2.15
N TYR A 181 -13.95 15.71 1.20
CA TYR A 181 -14.21 14.96 -0.02
C TYR A 181 -13.18 15.33 -1.08
N MET A 182 -12.82 14.37 -1.90
CA MET A 182 -11.95 14.61 -3.05
C MET A 182 -12.70 15.44 -4.08
N ASP A 183 -12.06 16.51 -4.57
CA ASP A 183 -12.60 17.25 -5.71
C ASP A 183 -12.62 16.35 -6.94
N THR A 184 -13.76 16.27 -7.60
CA THR A 184 -13.96 15.51 -8.84
C THR A 184 -14.14 16.41 -10.05
N ASN A 185 -14.45 17.69 -9.83
CA ASN A 185 -14.62 18.70 -10.86
C ASN A 185 -13.47 19.70 -10.85
N ASP A 186 -13.18 20.29 -12.00
CA ASP A 186 -12.22 21.38 -12.11
C ASP A 186 -12.74 22.43 -13.10
N PRO A 187 -13.04 23.64 -12.65
CA PRO A 187 -13.45 24.73 -13.53
C PRO A 187 -12.26 25.38 -14.29
N PHE A 188 -11.04 24.88 -14.08
CA PHE A 188 -9.79 25.36 -14.68
C PHE A 188 -9.57 26.88 -14.57
N VAL A 189 -10.04 27.48 -13.46
CA VAL A 189 -9.85 28.93 -13.20
C VAL A 189 -8.52 29.19 -12.43
N SER A 190 -7.94 28.16 -11.86
CA SER A 190 -6.62 28.24 -11.21
C SER A 190 -5.50 28.17 -12.24
N PRO A 191 -4.37 28.88 -12.04
CA PRO A 191 -3.19 28.72 -12.88
C PRO A 191 -2.45 27.39 -12.62
N VAL A 192 -2.85 26.63 -11.59
CA VAL A 192 -2.26 25.36 -11.19
C VAL A 192 -3.31 24.26 -11.33
N LEU A 193 -2.90 23.15 -11.92
CA LEU A 193 -3.75 21.97 -12.08
C LEU A 193 -4.13 21.39 -10.69
N GLY A 194 -5.41 21.05 -10.53
CA GLY A 194 -5.94 20.47 -9.30
C GLY A 194 -5.30 19.10 -8.98
N LYS A 195 -5.28 18.72 -7.70
CA LYS A 195 -4.64 17.47 -7.21
C LYS A 195 -5.33 16.20 -7.69
N GLN A 196 -6.57 16.29 -8.15
CA GLN A 196 -7.33 15.17 -8.72
C GLN A 196 -6.81 14.72 -10.08
N TRP A 197 -6.01 15.54 -10.74
CA TRP A 197 -5.47 15.27 -12.06
C TRP A 197 -4.09 14.62 -12.01
N ALA A 198 -3.83 13.72 -12.94
CA ALA A 198 -2.53 13.11 -13.16
C ALA A 198 -2.23 13.02 -14.67
N TRP A 199 -1.00 13.33 -15.05
CA TRP A 199 -0.54 13.07 -16.40
C TRP A 199 -0.18 11.58 -16.55
N ASN A 200 -0.55 11.00 -17.68
CA ASN A 200 -0.20 9.61 -18.00
C ASN A 200 1.33 9.39 -18.04
N HIS A 201 2.07 10.39 -18.51
CA HIS A 201 3.53 10.45 -18.51
C HIS A 201 3.98 11.85 -18.09
N ASN A 202 5.29 12.09 -18.01
CA ASN A 202 5.82 13.44 -17.89
C ASN A 202 5.36 14.27 -19.08
N PRO A 203 4.57 15.33 -18.91
CA PRO A 203 3.98 16.07 -19.98
C PRO A 203 5.03 16.90 -20.75
N VAL A 204 4.75 17.18 -22.01
CA VAL A 204 5.42 18.25 -22.75
C VAL A 204 4.80 19.56 -22.30
N ASN A 205 5.50 20.30 -21.43
CA ASN A 205 4.95 21.49 -20.76
C ASN A 205 4.59 22.63 -21.70
N SER A 206 5.24 22.74 -22.86
CA SER A 206 4.88 23.73 -23.88
C SER A 206 3.61 23.41 -24.66
N ALA A 207 3.05 22.20 -24.48
CA ALA A 207 1.88 21.72 -25.21
C ALA A 207 0.61 21.69 -24.38
N TRP A 208 0.57 22.38 -23.23
CA TRP A 208 -0.65 22.58 -22.45
C TRP A 208 -0.63 23.90 -21.70
N SER A 209 -1.82 24.43 -21.38
CA SER A 209 -1.94 25.68 -20.64
C SER A 209 -3.31 25.82 -19.97
N LEU A 210 -3.31 26.33 -18.73
CA LEU A 210 -4.49 26.80 -17.99
C LEU A 210 -4.69 28.31 -18.13
N GLN A 211 -3.71 29.03 -18.69
CA GLN A 211 -3.74 30.49 -18.78
C GLN A 211 -4.05 31.01 -20.19
N ALA A 212 -3.87 30.20 -21.22
CA ALA A 212 -4.10 30.59 -22.63
C ALA A 212 -5.60 30.85 -22.91
N ASN A 213 -6.51 30.24 -22.13
CA ASN A 213 -7.93 30.48 -22.16
C ASN A 213 -8.49 30.19 -20.74
N PRO A 214 -8.56 31.17 -19.83
CA PRO A 214 -9.00 30.94 -18.46
C PRO A 214 -10.37 30.25 -18.39
N GLY A 215 -10.50 29.26 -17.51
CA GLY A 215 -11.69 28.41 -17.41
C GLY A 215 -11.64 27.18 -18.32
N TRP A 216 -10.53 26.97 -19.03
CA TRP A 216 -10.35 25.83 -19.92
C TRP A 216 -8.94 25.27 -19.83
N LEU A 217 -8.82 23.95 -19.87
CA LEU A 217 -7.55 23.32 -20.17
C LEU A 217 -7.33 23.33 -21.68
N ARG A 218 -6.26 24.00 -22.13
CA ARG A 218 -5.80 23.93 -23.52
C ARG A 218 -4.74 22.85 -23.68
N LEU A 219 -4.99 21.92 -24.56
CA LEU A 219 -4.01 20.94 -25.04
C LEU A 219 -3.66 21.25 -26.50
N SER A 220 -2.36 21.23 -26.80
CA SER A 220 -1.84 21.38 -28.18
C SER A 220 -1.21 20.06 -28.60
N THR A 221 -1.41 19.66 -29.83
CA THR A 221 -0.79 18.46 -30.40
C THR A 221 0.73 18.58 -30.34
N ALA A 222 1.40 17.65 -29.66
CA ALA A 222 2.85 17.66 -29.52
C ALA A 222 3.52 16.50 -30.26
N SER A 223 2.82 15.37 -30.40
CA SER A 223 3.32 14.17 -31.07
C SER A 223 2.16 13.31 -31.56
N VAL A 224 2.43 12.47 -32.53
CA VAL A 224 1.55 11.39 -32.97
C VAL A 224 2.08 10.10 -32.34
N THR A 225 1.18 9.32 -31.73
CA THR A 225 1.51 8.02 -31.14
C THR A 225 0.57 6.95 -31.69
N GLU A 226 0.97 5.69 -31.62
CA GLU A 226 0.17 4.58 -32.14
C GLU A 226 -1.04 4.26 -31.25
N ASP A 227 -0.94 4.59 -29.95
CA ASP A 227 -1.98 4.32 -28.97
C ASP A 227 -2.07 5.43 -27.90
N LEU A 228 -3.17 5.41 -27.13
CA LEU A 228 -3.43 6.37 -26.06
C LEU A 228 -2.47 6.20 -24.87
N VAL A 229 -2.01 4.97 -24.62
CA VAL A 229 -1.11 4.69 -23.49
C VAL A 229 0.22 5.42 -23.66
N SER A 230 0.70 5.51 -24.90
CA SER A 230 1.96 6.19 -25.25
C SER A 230 1.84 7.71 -25.36
N ALA A 231 0.62 8.28 -25.33
CA ALA A 231 0.38 9.71 -25.49
C ALA A 231 0.74 10.50 -24.23
N ARG A 232 1.75 11.38 -24.30
CA ARG A 232 2.30 12.09 -23.12
C ARG A 232 1.34 13.07 -22.47
N ASN A 233 0.63 13.86 -23.26
CA ASN A 233 -0.27 14.89 -22.74
C ASN A 233 -1.70 14.36 -22.57
N SER A 234 -1.84 13.11 -22.13
CA SER A 234 -3.11 12.55 -21.70
C SER A 234 -3.32 12.87 -20.21
N LEU A 235 -4.27 13.75 -19.94
CA LEU A 235 -4.66 14.07 -18.58
C LEU A 235 -5.69 13.06 -18.10
N THR A 236 -5.48 12.50 -16.92
CA THR A 236 -6.30 11.44 -16.35
C THR A 236 -6.84 11.84 -14.99
N GLN A 237 -7.97 11.28 -14.64
CA GLN A 237 -8.55 11.36 -13.30
C GLN A 237 -8.92 9.95 -12.84
N ARG A 238 -8.75 9.67 -11.56
CA ARG A 238 -9.18 8.39 -11.01
C ARG A 238 -10.69 8.23 -11.08
N ILE A 239 -11.14 7.06 -11.47
CA ILE A 239 -12.53 6.66 -11.36
C ILE A 239 -12.87 6.50 -9.87
N VAL A 240 -13.95 7.15 -9.44
CA VAL A 240 -14.43 7.06 -8.06
C VAL A 240 -15.78 6.34 -8.04
N GLY A 241 -15.81 5.18 -7.38
CA GLY A 241 -17.01 4.35 -7.24
C GLY A 241 -17.30 3.46 -8.46
N LEU A 242 -18.41 2.72 -8.33
CA LEU A 242 -18.79 1.68 -9.30
C LEU A 242 -19.50 2.24 -10.55
N ASN A 243 -20.07 3.43 -10.47
CA ASN A 243 -20.81 4.05 -11.56
C ASN A 243 -20.25 5.47 -11.81
N PRO A 244 -19.03 5.59 -12.36
CA PRO A 244 -18.46 6.89 -12.63
C PRO A 244 -19.14 7.54 -13.84
N GLU A 245 -19.43 8.83 -13.72
CA GLU A 245 -19.90 9.68 -14.80
C GLU A 245 -18.90 10.80 -15.01
N GLY A 246 -18.57 11.08 -16.26
CA GLY A 246 -17.69 12.19 -16.64
C GLY A 246 -18.36 13.04 -17.72
N THR A 247 -18.33 14.35 -17.51
CA THR A 247 -18.74 15.33 -18.55
C THR A 247 -17.51 16.11 -18.97
N PRO A 248 -17.17 16.13 -20.27
CA PRO A 248 -16.04 16.89 -20.78
C PRO A 248 -16.23 18.39 -20.72
#